data_61a31a6a099a5a386b8bb12fc1e907e5
#
_entry.id   61a31a6a099a5a386b8bb12fc1e907e5
#
_cell.length_a   1.000
_cell.length_b   1.000
_cell.length_c   1.000
_cell.angle_alpha   90.00
_cell.angle_beta   90.00
_cell.angle_gamma   90.00
#
_symmetry.space_group_name_H-M   'P 1'
#
loop_
_entity.id
_entity.type
_entity.pdbx_description
1 polymer ?
#
loop_
_entity_poly.entity_id
_entity_poly.type
_entity_poly.pdbx_seq_one_letter_code
_entity_poly.pdbx_strand_id
1 'polypeptide(L)'
;MDLQPKKTTQLKNLIYSNDLEFIMEAHNGLSAKIVEESKFKGIWGSGLSISASLGVRDNNEASWTQVLEVLEFMSDSTSIPILLDGDTGYGNFNNMRRLVMKLEQRKIAGVCIEDKLFPKTNSFIGGETQPLADIDEFCGKIKAAKDTQNDPDFMVVARVEAFIAGWGLKEAIRRAEAYRDAGADAILIHSKKSNPSDIESFMKEWSNRHPVVIVPTKYYSTPTDKFRELGISLVIWANHTLRGSITAMQKVCRQIAKDESLINVEDKIISVAEVFRLQGADELQAAEKKYLPTAGKAVNAVVLAASQGSLGEITKDIPKTLVKIGGKTILESQIETFNQVGIKDISVVRGFAKEKITALNINPIDNDDYRNTTELYSLYLALKEIKQNTIVSYGDLIYKSYILNDLLNDPNDITIVVDADFDENLNYHDYVTTNQPYSKRNFLLDTRLEKIDPDLRKEAINGEFIGIFKTNEKGGVILRNTIEKLATDLNFKQLRMKDLFTEILKTHPIAVKFIKGSWLDINSIVDLQKAGDFDC
;
A
#
# COMPACT_ATOMS: atom_id res chain seq x y z
N MET A 1 22.51 7.64 -11.88
CA MET A 1 21.96 6.74 -10.87
C MET A 1 22.99 5.63 -10.69
N ASP A 2 23.73 5.64 -9.61
CA ASP A 2 24.60 4.50 -9.28
C ASP A 2 23.69 3.31 -8.99
N LEU A 3 23.70 2.35 -9.89
CA LEU A 3 22.98 1.09 -9.71
C LEU A 3 23.60 0.37 -8.51
N GLN A 4 22.84 0.20 -7.44
CA GLN A 4 23.29 -0.64 -6.33
C GLN A 4 23.71 -2.02 -6.88
N PRO A 5 24.83 -2.59 -6.42
CA PRO A 5 25.26 -3.91 -6.86
C PRO A 5 24.20 -4.95 -6.51
N LYS A 6 24.09 -6.02 -7.32
CA LYS A 6 23.18 -7.12 -7.05
C LYS A 6 23.40 -7.69 -5.64
N LYS A 7 22.36 -8.21 -5.00
CA LYS A 7 22.47 -8.84 -3.66
C LYS A 7 23.50 -9.97 -3.63
N THR A 8 23.61 -10.75 -4.70
CA THR A 8 24.63 -11.79 -4.88
C THR A 8 26.04 -11.21 -4.82
N THR A 9 26.30 -10.14 -5.59
CA THR A 9 27.60 -9.43 -5.58
C THR A 9 27.90 -8.82 -4.21
N GLN A 10 26.89 -8.29 -3.52
CA GLN A 10 27.04 -7.76 -2.16
C GLN A 10 27.49 -8.87 -1.19
N LEU A 11 26.84 -10.04 -1.20
CA LEU A 11 27.22 -11.16 -0.33
C LEU A 11 28.62 -11.66 -0.63
N LYS A 12 28.95 -11.81 -1.90
CA LYS A 12 30.30 -12.19 -2.34
C LYS A 12 31.34 -11.23 -1.79
N ASN A 13 31.11 -9.93 -1.89
CA ASN A 13 32.02 -8.90 -1.38
C ASN A 13 32.19 -9.00 0.16
N LEU A 14 31.13 -9.36 0.91
CA LEU A 14 31.23 -9.58 2.35
C LEU A 14 32.07 -10.82 2.67
N ILE A 15 31.86 -11.92 1.97
CA ILE A 15 32.58 -13.19 2.21
C ILE A 15 34.07 -13.07 1.85
N TYR A 16 34.39 -12.35 0.78
CA TYR A 16 35.75 -12.14 0.31
C TYR A 16 36.38 -10.82 0.80
N SER A 17 35.75 -10.14 1.76
CA SER A 17 36.31 -8.94 2.38
C SER A 17 37.61 -9.24 3.11
N ASN A 18 38.54 -8.27 3.10
CA ASN A 18 39.73 -8.32 3.94
C ASN A 18 39.46 -7.99 5.41
N ASP A 19 38.29 -7.40 5.67
CA ASP A 19 37.80 -7.05 7.01
C ASP A 19 36.87 -8.15 7.51
N LEU A 20 36.79 -8.29 8.84
CA LEU A 20 35.77 -9.15 9.47
C LEU A 20 34.40 -8.53 9.29
N GLU A 21 33.52 -9.23 8.59
CA GLU A 21 32.15 -8.78 8.31
C GLU A 21 31.12 -9.50 9.21
N PHE A 22 29.94 -8.88 9.33
CA PHE A 22 28.88 -9.36 10.21
C PHE A 22 27.54 -9.38 9.51
N ILE A 23 26.80 -10.48 9.64
CA ILE A 23 25.40 -10.58 9.23
C ILE A 23 24.52 -10.98 10.40
N MET A 24 23.29 -10.53 10.37
CA MET A 24 22.34 -10.72 11.46
C MET A 24 21.16 -11.58 11.04
N GLU A 25 20.71 -12.41 11.95
CA GLU A 25 19.53 -13.26 11.76
C GLU A 25 18.26 -12.44 11.53
N ALA A 26 17.45 -12.94 10.56
CA ALA A 26 16.05 -12.56 10.42
C ALA A 26 15.22 -13.79 10.01
N HIS A 27 13.90 -13.70 10.26
CA HIS A 27 12.98 -14.83 10.11
C HIS A 27 11.63 -14.46 9.49
N ASN A 28 11.45 -13.19 9.09
CA ASN A 28 10.30 -12.68 8.33
C ASN A 28 10.65 -11.29 7.75
N GLY A 29 9.77 -10.72 6.91
CA GLY A 29 10.01 -9.42 6.28
C GLY A 29 10.22 -8.28 7.27
N LEU A 30 9.50 -8.26 8.40
CA LEU A 30 9.64 -7.23 9.42
C LEU A 30 11.00 -7.29 10.11
N SER A 31 11.42 -8.49 10.57
CA SER A 31 12.74 -8.65 11.20
C SER A 31 13.89 -8.37 10.22
N ALA A 32 13.74 -8.72 8.94
CA ALA A 32 14.70 -8.40 7.90
C ALA A 32 14.88 -6.88 7.73
N LYS A 33 13.79 -6.13 7.72
CA LYS A 33 13.79 -4.67 7.62
C LYS A 33 14.46 -4.01 8.83
N ILE A 34 14.16 -4.49 10.04
CA ILE A 34 14.81 -4.01 11.27
C ILE A 34 16.32 -4.26 11.24
N VAL A 35 16.76 -5.43 10.74
CA VAL A 35 18.19 -5.75 10.57
C VAL A 35 18.88 -4.76 9.62
N GLU A 36 18.27 -4.46 8.48
CA GLU A 36 18.81 -3.48 7.53
C GLU A 36 18.85 -2.06 8.12
N GLU A 37 17.77 -1.61 8.80
CA GLU A 37 17.74 -0.30 9.47
C GLU A 37 18.80 -0.20 10.59
N SER A 38 19.14 -1.32 11.22
CA SER A 38 20.23 -1.43 12.21
C SER A 38 21.63 -1.40 11.59
N LYS A 39 21.74 -1.19 10.26
CA LYS A 39 22.99 -1.05 9.51
C LYS A 39 23.81 -2.33 9.37
N PHE A 40 23.21 -3.49 9.54
CA PHE A 40 23.85 -4.72 9.09
C PHE A 40 23.93 -4.75 7.56
N LYS A 41 25.05 -5.27 7.06
CA LYS A 41 25.33 -5.33 5.61
C LYS A 41 24.74 -6.59 4.96
N GLY A 42 24.18 -7.53 5.73
CA GLY A 42 23.58 -8.76 5.23
C GLY A 42 22.75 -9.47 6.28
N ILE A 43 21.94 -10.39 5.82
CA ILE A 43 20.99 -11.15 6.62
C ILE A 43 21.32 -12.63 6.59
N TRP A 44 21.25 -13.28 7.75
CA TRP A 44 21.16 -14.72 7.89
C TRP A 44 19.69 -15.13 7.95
N GLY A 45 19.18 -15.77 6.90
CA GLY A 45 17.87 -16.41 6.90
C GLY A 45 17.92 -17.70 7.72
N SER A 46 17.70 -17.59 9.02
CA SER A 46 17.95 -18.68 9.99
C SER A 46 16.87 -19.76 9.92
N GLY A 47 17.27 -21.00 9.64
CA GLY A 47 16.37 -22.16 9.65
C GLY A 47 15.67 -22.34 10.99
N LEU A 48 16.41 -22.23 12.11
CA LEU A 48 15.86 -22.29 13.46
C LEU A 48 14.79 -21.19 13.68
N SER A 49 15.12 -19.96 13.33
CA SER A 49 14.24 -18.83 13.63
C SER A 49 13.00 -18.82 12.73
N ILE A 50 13.14 -19.18 11.47
CA ILE A 50 12.02 -19.34 10.53
C ILE A 50 11.09 -20.48 11.02
N SER A 51 11.62 -21.64 11.34
CA SER A 51 10.82 -22.76 11.85
C SER A 51 10.08 -22.40 13.13
N ALA A 52 10.76 -21.75 14.10
CA ALA A 52 10.15 -21.32 15.34
C ALA A 52 9.05 -20.28 15.14
N SER A 53 9.22 -19.34 14.19
CA SER A 53 8.18 -18.34 13.86
C SER A 53 6.93 -18.95 13.22
N LEU A 54 7.08 -20.10 12.54
CA LEU A 54 6.00 -20.91 12.00
C LEU A 54 5.38 -21.87 13.05
N GLY A 55 5.95 -21.93 14.26
CA GLY A 55 5.46 -22.81 15.34
C GLY A 55 5.84 -24.28 15.17
N VAL A 56 6.85 -24.59 14.36
CA VAL A 56 7.35 -25.94 14.10
C VAL A 56 8.79 -26.12 14.55
N ARG A 57 9.26 -27.38 14.64
CA ARG A 57 10.63 -27.69 15.07
C ARG A 57 11.64 -27.50 13.95
N ASP A 58 12.88 -27.18 14.32
CA ASP A 58 14.03 -27.04 13.41
C ASP A 58 14.64 -28.43 13.08
N ASN A 59 13.88 -29.23 12.38
CA ASN A 59 14.26 -30.56 11.89
C ASN A 59 13.56 -30.93 10.57
N ASN A 60 13.47 -29.96 9.67
CA ASN A 60 12.79 -30.07 8.38
C ASN A 60 11.27 -30.27 8.47
N GLU A 61 10.63 -29.90 9.60
CA GLU A 61 9.16 -29.87 9.67
C GLU A 61 8.58 -28.77 8.78
N ALA A 62 9.22 -27.60 8.71
CA ALA A 62 8.92 -26.62 7.67
C ALA A 62 9.40 -27.17 6.32
N SER A 63 8.53 -27.19 5.31
CA SER A 63 8.94 -27.55 3.95
C SER A 63 9.85 -26.46 3.37
N TRP A 64 10.73 -26.85 2.47
CA TRP A 64 11.58 -25.87 1.76
C TRP A 64 10.77 -24.79 1.02
N THR A 65 9.53 -25.08 0.61
CA THR A 65 8.65 -24.11 -0.05
C THR A 65 8.11 -23.07 0.93
N GLN A 66 7.78 -23.45 2.16
CA GLN A 66 7.38 -22.51 3.21
C GLN A 66 8.56 -21.59 3.59
N VAL A 67 9.76 -22.15 3.72
CA VAL A 67 10.98 -21.34 3.94
C VAL A 67 11.19 -20.36 2.78
N LEU A 68 11.01 -20.80 1.54
CA LEU A 68 11.15 -19.98 0.34
C LEU A 68 10.14 -18.82 0.29
N GLU A 69 8.89 -19.03 0.72
CA GLU A 69 7.88 -17.97 0.84
C GLU A 69 8.31 -16.91 1.86
N VAL A 70 8.80 -17.31 3.03
CA VAL A 70 9.33 -16.37 4.04
C VAL A 70 10.49 -15.55 3.48
N LEU A 71 11.41 -16.20 2.76
CA LEU A 71 12.56 -15.52 2.14
C LEU A 71 12.13 -14.51 1.07
N GLU A 72 11.06 -14.77 0.33
CA GLU A 72 10.51 -13.84 -0.65
C GLU A 72 10.11 -12.53 0.01
N PHE A 73 9.31 -12.59 1.09
CA PHE A 73 8.95 -11.39 1.88
C PHE A 73 10.17 -10.68 2.47
N MET A 74 11.17 -11.42 2.95
CA MET A 74 12.41 -10.82 3.46
C MET A 74 13.19 -10.11 2.35
N SER A 75 13.28 -10.73 1.17
CA SER A 75 13.99 -10.18 0.02
C SER A 75 13.30 -8.95 -0.56
N ASP A 76 11.96 -8.94 -0.62
CA ASP A 76 11.19 -7.81 -1.13
C ASP A 76 11.26 -6.60 -0.20
N SER A 77 11.37 -6.83 1.11
CA SER A 77 11.39 -5.77 2.12
C SER A 77 12.76 -5.14 2.35
N THR A 78 13.85 -5.66 1.75
CA THR A 78 15.22 -5.21 2.01
C THR A 78 16.05 -5.09 0.74
N SER A 79 17.12 -4.29 0.78
CA SER A 79 18.10 -4.13 -0.31
C SER A 79 19.40 -4.91 -0.07
N ILE A 80 19.66 -5.36 1.17
CA ILE A 80 20.86 -6.10 1.56
C ILE A 80 20.73 -7.60 1.25
N PRO A 81 21.87 -8.32 1.09
CA PRO A 81 21.88 -9.72 0.70
C PRO A 81 21.40 -10.65 1.82
N ILE A 82 20.76 -11.75 1.43
CA ILE A 82 20.34 -12.83 2.33
C ILE A 82 21.17 -14.08 2.02
N LEU A 83 21.82 -14.64 3.04
CA LEU A 83 22.38 -15.98 3.05
C LEU A 83 21.41 -16.91 3.79
N LEU A 84 20.83 -17.88 3.08
CA LEU A 84 19.90 -18.85 3.67
C LEU A 84 20.62 -19.95 4.45
N ASP A 85 20.12 -20.29 5.63
CA ASP A 85 20.34 -21.60 6.28
C ASP A 85 19.52 -22.66 5.52
N GLY A 86 20.16 -23.34 4.59
CA GLY A 86 19.52 -24.30 3.69
C GLY A 86 19.51 -25.73 4.24
N ASP A 87 19.73 -25.89 5.56
CA ASP A 87 19.79 -27.20 6.21
C ASP A 87 20.76 -28.14 5.48
N THR A 88 20.33 -29.34 5.10
CA THR A 88 21.12 -30.30 4.32
C THR A 88 20.93 -30.21 2.80
N GLY A 89 20.30 -29.11 2.31
CA GLY A 89 19.87 -28.96 0.92
C GLY A 89 18.51 -29.60 0.61
N TYR A 90 17.75 -29.95 1.64
CA TYR A 90 16.38 -30.51 1.61
C TYR A 90 16.22 -31.79 0.79
N GLY A 91 17.26 -32.62 0.76
CA GLY A 91 17.26 -33.91 0.06
C GLY A 91 18.56 -34.20 -0.64
N ASN A 92 18.53 -34.79 -1.83
CA ASN A 92 19.70 -35.12 -2.62
C ASN A 92 20.15 -33.96 -3.54
N PHE A 93 21.15 -34.24 -4.41
CA PHE A 93 21.68 -33.24 -5.36
C PHE A 93 20.60 -32.62 -6.26
N ASN A 94 19.54 -33.34 -6.63
CA ASN A 94 18.50 -32.84 -7.51
C ASN A 94 17.57 -31.85 -6.77
N ASN A 95 17.31 -32.09 -5.47
CA ASN A 95 16.62 -31.12 -4.62
C ASN A 95 17.44 -29.84 -4.49
N MET A 96 18.76 -29.97 -4.31
CA MET A 96 19.69 -28.83 -4.24
C MET A 96 19.68 -27.99 -5.51
N ARG A 97 19.70 -28.61 -6.69
CA ARG A 97 19.54 -27.90 -7.98
C ARG A 97 18.24 -27.09 -8.03
N ARG A 98 17.13 -27.70 -7.63
CA ARG A 98 15.83 -27.01 -7.61
C ARG A 98 15.84 -25.84 -6.63
N LEU A 99 16.43 -26.02 -5.47
CA LEU A 99 16.54 -24.98 -4.44
C LEU A 99 17.31 -23.77 -4.98
N VAL A 100 18.49 -23.95 -5.57
CA VAL A 100 19.32 -22.86 -6.12
C VAL A 100 18.55 -22.06 -7.16
N MET A 101 17.92 -22.72 -8.15
CA MET A 101 17.09 -22.03 -9.15
C MET A 101 15.99 -21.16 -8.52
N LYS A 102 15.38 -21.65 -7.44
CA LYS A 102 14.27 -20.92 -6.77
C LYS A 102 14.78 -19.80 -5.88
N LEU A 103 15.93 -19.92 -5.28
CA LEU A 103 16.59 -18.87 -4.51
C LEU A 103 16.99 -17.69 -5.42
N GLU A 104 17.64 -17.97 -6.56
CA GLU A 104 18.02 -16.94 -7.52
C GLU A 104 16.78 -16.16 -8.05
N GLN A 105 15.68 -16.87 -8.38
CA GLN A 105 14.44 -16.26 -8.82
C GLN A 105 13.86 -15.26 -7.79
N ARG A 106 14.16 -15.45 -6.50
CA ARG A 106 13.74 -14.57 -5.39
C ARG A 106 14.82 -13.62 -4.92
N LYS A 107 15.90 -13.48 -5.70
CA LYS A 107 17.02 -12.58 -5.40
C LYS A 107 17.69 -12.88 -4.05
N ILE A 108 17.68 -14.14 -3.62
CA ILE A 108 18.45 -14.61 -2.48
C ILE A 108 19.90 -14.75 -2.91
N ALA A 109 20.82 -14.27 -2.09
CA ALA A 109 22.22 -14.09 -2.49
C ALA A 109 23.07 -15.34 -2.36
N GLY A 110 22.66 -16.30 -1.54
CA GLY A 110 23.39 -17.54 -1.34
C GLY A 110 22.68 -18.49 -0.39
N VAL A 111 23.23 -19.67 -0.28
CA VAL A 111 22.76 -20.75 0.60
C VAL A 111 23.92 -21.40 1.34
N CYS A 112 23.71 -21.66 2.63
CA CYS A 112 24.58 -22.47 3.45
C CYS A 112 23.95 -23.85 3.64
N ILE A 113 24.68 -24.93 3.33
CA ILE A 113 24.21 -26.29 3.55
C ILE A 113 25.15 -27.03 4.48
N GLU A 114 24.59 -27.89 5.35
CA GLU A 114 25.37 -28.66 6.35
C GLU A 114 25.49 -30.13 5.97
N ASP A 115 26.62 -30.75 6.34
CA ASP A 115 26.98 -32.13 6.02
C ASP A 115 26.36 -33.17 6.97
N LYS A 116 25.09 -32.97 7.34
CA LYS A 116 24.26 -33.95 8.04
C LYS A 116 23.35 -34.70 7.06
N LEU A 117 22.76 -35.79 7.55
CA LEU A 117 21.73 -36.52 6.80
C LEU A 117 20.38 -35.79 6.86
N PHE A 118 19.61 -35.94 5.78
CA PHE A 118 18.21 -35.47 5.73
C PHE A 118 17.25 -36.56 6.24
N PRO A 119 16.25 -36.26 7.08
CA PRO A 119 16.00 -34.96 7.72
C PRO A 119 17.00 -34.67 8.84
N LYS A 120 17.38 -33.39 9.01
CA LYS A 120 18.38 -32.99 10.01
C LYS A 120 17.84 -33.06 11.43
N THR A 121 18.74 -33.13 12.40
CA THR A 121 18.48 -32.81 13.80
C THR A 121 19.22 -31.53 14.16
N ASN A 122 18.63 -30.68 15.00
CA ASN A 122 19.28 -29.44 15.44
C ASN A 122 20.61 -29.76 16.14
N SER A 123 21.68 -29.03 15.83
CA SER A 123 23.06 -29.27 16.30
C SER A 123 23.22 -29.19 17.81
N PHE A 124 22.30 -28.51 18.52
CA PHE A 124 22.31 -28.40 19.99
C PHE A 124 21.42 -29.44 20.67
N ILE A 125 20.67 -30.24 19.91
CA ILE A 125 19.78 -31.31 20.40
C ILE A 125 20.18 -32.62 19.74
N GLY A 126 20.98 -33.44 20.42
CA GLY A 126 21.40 -34.74 19.93
C GLY A 126 22.36 -34.74 18.74
N GLY A 127 23.09 -33.64 18.50
CA GLY A 127 24.01 -33.49 17.37
C GLY A 127 25.16 -34.56 17.34
N GLU A 128 25.52 -35.09 18.49
CA GLU A 128 26.54 -36.18 18.58
C GLU A 128 26.05 -37.53 18.07
N THR A 129 24.75 -37.76 18.10
CA THR A 129 24.15 -39.03 17.67
C THR A 129 23.72 -39.02 16.22
N GLN A 130 23.73 -37.87 15.57
CA GLN A 130 23.39 -37.73 14.16
C GLN A 130 24.60 -38.05 13.28
N PRO A 131 24.52 -39.02 12.37
CA PRO A 131 25.61 -39.34 11.46
C PRO A 131 25.82 -38.20 10.46
N LEU A 132 27.08 -37.96 10.09
CA LEU A 132 27.43 -37.07 9.00
C LEU A 132 27.17 -37.73 7.64
N ALA A 133 26.83 -36.92 6.63
CA ALA A 133 26.73 -37.38 5.25
C ALA A 133 28.09 -37.91 4.75
N ASP A 134 28.04 -38.80 3.78
CA ASP A 134 29.21 -39.19 3.01
C ASP A 134 29.80 -37.94 2.33
N ILE A 135 31.14 -37.86 2.30
CA ILE A 135 31.85 -36.69 1.75
C ILE A 135 31.58 -36.53 0.26
N ASP A 136 31.61 -37.62 -0.51
CA ASP A 136 31.42 -37.56 -1.96
C ASP A 136 29.99 -37.22 -2.31
N GLU A 137 29.00 -37.70 -1.53
CA GLU A 137 27.57 -37.29 -1.69
C GLU A 137 27.41 -35.81 -1.41
N PHE A 138 27.99 -35.28 -0.36
CA PHE A 138 27.88 -33.86 -0.03
C PHE A 138 28.63 -32.98 -1.04
N CYS A 139 29.82 -33.40 -1.50
CA CYS A 139 30.54 -32.78 -2.62
C CYS A 139 29.66 -32.75 -3.90
N GLY A 140 28.94 -33.84 -4.15
CA GLY A 140 27.98 -33.91 -5.26
C GLY A 140 26.86 -32.84 -5.18
N LYS A 141 26.34 -32.56 -3.98
CA LYS A 141 25.36 -31.47 -3.77
C LYS A 141 25.97 -30.09 -4.04
N ILE A 142 27.21 -29.85 -3.58
CA ILE A 142 27.93 -28.58 -3.82
C ILE A 142 28.15 -28.38 -5.33
N LYS A 143 28.69 -29.37 -6.04
CA LYS A 143 28.87 -29.31 -7.50
C LYS A 143 27.56 -29.06 -8.22
N ALA A 144 26.52 -29.80 -7.86
CA ALA A 144 25.18 -29.61 -8.47
C ALA A 144 24.62 -28.21 -8.24
N ALA A 145 24.86 -27.59 -7.09
CA ALA A 145 24.50 -26.21 -6.81
C ALA A 145 25.27 -25.24 -7.72
N LYS A 146 26.58 -25.37 -7.80
CA LYS A 146 27.47 -24.50 -8.61
C LYS A 146 27.19 -24.64 -10.10
N ASP A 147 26.95 -25.85 -10.61
CA ASP A 147 26.59 -26.09 -12.01
C ASP A 147 25.19 -25.56 -12.38
N THR A 148 24.31 -25.37 -11.41
CA THR A 148 22.92 -24.93 -11.64
C THR A 148 22.76 -23.42 -11.52
N GLN A 149 23.61 -22.73 -10.75
CA GLN A 149 23.50 -21.28 -10.61
C GLN A 149 23.65 -20.56 -11.95
N ASN A 150 22.83 -19.52 -12.18
CA ASN A 150 22.93 -18.65 -13.35
C ASN A 150 23.76 -17.38 -13.05
N ASP A 151 23.71 -16.90 -11.83
CA ASP A 151 24.51 -15.76 -11.38
C ASP A 151 25.84 -16.27 -10.79
N PRO A 152 27.01 -15.95 -11.38
CA PRO A 152 28.30 -16.40 -10.89
C PRO A 152 28.66 -15.88 -9.50
N ASP A 153 27.95 -14.86 -9.02
CA ASP A 153 28.11 -14.28 -7.70
C ASP A 153 27.20 -14.94 -6.64
N PHE A 154 26.33 -15.89 -7.03
CA PHE A 154 25.53 -16.65 -6.05
C PHE A 154 26.44 -17.53 -5.20
N MET A 155 26.33 -17.43 -3.87
CA MET A 155 27.26 -18.04 -2.92
C MET A 155 26.73 -19.37 -2.36
N VAL A 156 27.58 -20.40 -2.39
CA VAL A 156 27.33 -21.71 -1.75
C VAL A 156 28.32 -21.89 -0.60
N VAL A 157 27.83 -21.84 0.63
CA VAL A 157 28.64 -22.02 1.85
C VAL A 157 28.46 -23.44 2.36
N ALA A 158 29.56 -24.16 2.54
CA ALA A 158 29.56 -25.52 3.08
C ALA A 158 29.77 -25.49 4.59
N ARG A 159 28.80 -25.95 5.36
CA ARG A 159 28.89 -26.05 6.83
C ARG A 159 29.38 -27.44 7.25
N VAL A 160 30.48 -27.43 7.99
CA VAL A 160 31.14 -28.63 8.50
C VAL A 160 30.70 -28.89 9.94
N GLU A 161 30.00 -29.98 10.17
CA GLU A 161 29.47 -30.38 11.48
C GLU A 161 30.38 -31.40 12.23
N ALA A 162 31.60 -31.64 11.77
CA ALA A 162 32.50 -32.63 12.35
C ALA A 162 32.80 -32.41 13.85
N PHE A 163 32.93 -31.14 14.31
CA PHE A 163 33.08 -30.86 15.75
C PHE A 163 31.80 -31.11 16.55
N ILE A 164 30.65 -30.82 15.96
CA ILE A 164 29.35 -31.10 16.58
C ILE A 164 29.13 -32.59 16.77
N ALA A 165 29.48 -33.39 15.76
CA ALA A 165 29.39 -34.85 15.78
C ALA A 165 30.50 -35.51 16.64
N GLY A 166 31.46 -34.74 17.16
CA GLY A 166 32.56 -35.27 17.98
C GLY A 166 33.69 -35.94 17.21
N TRP A 167 33.78 -35.76 15.87
CA TRP A 167 34.78 -36.38 15.01
C TRP A 167 36.12 -35.63 14.98
N GLY A 168 36.18 -34.45 15.55
CA GLY A 168 37.38 -33.69 15.84
C GLY A 168 38.05 -33.01 14.65
N LEU A 169 39.20 -32.38 14.90
CA LEU A 169 39.89 -31.47 13.98
C LEU A 169 40.28 -32.13 12.65
N LYS A 170 40.85 -33.32 12.70
CA LYS A 170 41.35 -34.00 11.50
C LYS A 170 40.24 -34.24 10.48
N GLU A 171 39.07 -34.64 10.95
CA GLU A 171 37.90 -34.83 10.09
C GLU A 171 37.32 -33.50 9.62
N ALA A 172 37.30 -32.48 10.48
CA ALA A 172 36.84 -31.14 10.09
C ALA A 172 37.69 -30.57 8.93
N ILE A 173 39.01 -30.70 8.99
CA ILE A 173 39.92 -30.27 7.92
C ILE A 173 39.71 -31.09 6.64
N ARG A 174 39.63 -32.43 6.75
CA ARG A 174 39.41 -33.32 5.59
C ARG A 174 38.13 -32.95 4.82
N ARG A 175 37.03 -32.70 5.53
CA ARG A 175 35.75 -32.28 4.95
C ARG A 175 35.82 -30.89 4.33
N ALA A 176 36.40 -29.93 5.04
CA ALA A 176 36.55 -28.57 4.55
C ALA A 176 37.36 -28.50 3.24
N GLU A 177 38.46 -29.29 3.13
CA GLU A 177 39.27 -29.40 1.90
C GLU A 177 38.42 -29.97 0.75
N ALA A 178 37.74 -31.09 0.97
CA ALA A 178 36.89 -31.72 -0.04
C ALA A 178 35.79 -30.80 -0.52
N TYR A 179 35.13 -30.03 0.37
CA TYR A 179 34.06 -29.14 0.04
C TYR A 179 34.55 -27.90 -0.71
N ARG A 180 35.70 -27.32 -0.33
CA ARG A 180 36.38 -26.29 -1.11
C ARG A 180 36.66 -26.76 -2.53
N ASP A 181 37.27 -27.96 -2.65
CA ASP A 181 37.63 -28.53 -3.95
C ASP A 181 36.41 -28.92 -4.80
N ALA A 182 35.25 -29.15 -4.16
CA ALA A 182 33.96 -29.32 -4.83
C ALA A 182 33.34 -28.01 -5.31
N GLY A 183 33.91 -26.85 -4.94
CA GLY A 183 33.49 -25.53 -5.40
C GLY A 183 32.65 -24.71 -4.39
N ALA A 184 32.64 -25.07 -3.11
CA ALA A 184 32.05 -24.20 -2.08
C ALA A 184 32.77 -22.85 -2.05
N ASP A 185 32.04 -21.75 -1.92
CA ASP A 185 32.60 -20.39 -1.90
C ASP A 185 33.15 -19.99 -0.53
N ALA A 186 32.70 -20.64 0.53
CA ALA A 186 33.24 -20.50 1.89
C ALA A 186 32.95 -21.74 2.73
N ILE A 187 33.70 -21.90 3.82
CA ILE A 187 33.51 -22.97 4.80
C ILE A 187 32.93 -22.38 6.08
N LEU A 188 31.77 -22.84 6.51
CA LEU A 188 31.26 -22.54 7.83
C LEU A 188 31.69 -23.64 8.80
N ILE A 189 32.54 -23.28 9.77
CA ILE A 189 32.99 -24.20 10.81
C ILE A 189 32.16 -24.01 12.08
N HIS A 190 31.51 -25.06 12.55
CA HIS A 190 30.58 -25.00 13.67
C HIS A 190 31.12 -25.77 14.89
N SER A 191 30.97 -25.17 16.07
CA SER A 191 31.33 -25.76 17.35
C SER A 191 30.25 -25.53 18.41
N LYS A 192 30.07 -26.50 19.31
CA LYS A 192 29.18 -26.42 20.48
C LYS A 192 29.90 -26.06 21.78
N LYS A 193 31.24 -25.93 21.78
CA LYS A 193 31.99 -25.52 22.95
C LYS A 193 31.63 -24.09 23.38
N SER A 194 31.75 -23.84 24.67
CA SER A 194 31.51 -22.50 25.25
C SER A 194 32.71 -21.55 25.11
N ASN A 195 33.79 -22.02 24.47
CA ASN A 195 35.00 -21.27 24.17
C ASN A 195 35.44 -21.50 22.70
N PRO A 196 36.29 -20.65 22.14
CA PRO A 196 36.65 -20.71 20.71
C PRO A 196 37.70 -21.79 20.35
N SER A 197 38.08 -22.68 21.25
CA SER A 197 39.24 -23.57 21.05
C SER A 197 39.18 -24.46 19.80
N ASP A 198 37.98 -24.93 19.41
CA ASP A 198 37.82 -25.68 18.15
C ASP A 198 38.05 -24.79 16.93
N ILE A 199 37.57 -23.56 16.97
CA ILE A 199 37.73 -22.56 15.90
C ILE A 199 39.21 -22.16 15.79
N GLU A 200 39.87 -21.89 16.92
CA GLU A 200 41.32 -21.59 16.96
C GLU A 200 42.16 -22.74 16.38
N SER A 201 41.85 -23.96 16.78
CA SER A 201 42.56 -25.15 16.28
C SER A 201 42.33 -25.36 14.78
N PHE A 202 41.09 -25.14 14.31
CA PHE A 202 40.75 -25.21 12.90
C PHE A 202 41.51 -24.14 12.11
N MET A 203 41.43 -22.87 12.51
CA MET A 203 42.05 -21.75 11.78
C MET A 203 43.59 -21.87 11.75
N LYS A 204 44.21 -22.37 12.82
CA LYS A 204 45.64 -22.62 12.85
C LYS A 204 46.07 -23.64 11.80
N GLU A 205 45.30 -24.71 11.59
CA GLU A 205 45.58 -25.75 10.59
C GLU A 205 45.12 -25.34 9.19
N TRP A 206 43.96 -24.69 9.10
CA TRP A 206 43.40 -24.24 7.84
C TRP A 206 44.20 -23.12 7.18
N SER A 207 44.79 -22.26 8.01
CA SER A 207 45.49 -21.07 7.53
C SER A 207 44.60 -20.20 6.62
N ASN A 208 45.12 -19.62 5.57
CA ASN A 208 44.37 -18.78 4.67
C ASN A 208 43.97 -19.49 3.35
N ARG A 209 43.54 -20.76 3.42
CA ARG A 209 43.23 -21.57 2.22
C ARG A 209 41.94 -21.15 1.54
N HIS A 210 40.96 -20.63 2.29
CA HIS A 210 39.64 -20.28 1.80
C HIS A 210 38.87 -19.47 2.85
N PRO A 211 37.88 -18.63 2.49
CA PRO A 211 37.08 -17.88 3.47
C PRO A 211 36.38 -18.76 4.50
N VAL A 212 36.40 -18.33 5.75
CA VAL A 212 35.80 -19.06 6.87
C VAL A 212 34.70 -18.22 7.53
N VAL A 213 33.54 -18.84 7.70
CA VAL A 213 32.35 -18.30 8.36
C VAL A 213 32.15 -18.97 9.71
N ILE A 214 31.75 -18.23 10.74
CA ILE A 214 31.47 -18.80 12.06
C ILE A 214 30.13 -18.34 12.63
N VAL A 215 29.62 -19.15 13.60
CA VAL A 215 28.38 -18.86 14.34
C VAL A 215 28.69 -18.95 15.85
N PRO A 216 29.10 -17.85 16.51
CA PRO A 216 29.62 -17.89 17.89
C PRO A 216 28.49 -17.91 18.97
N THR A 217 27.35 -18.54 18.71
CA THR A 217 26.23 -18.59 19.65
C THR A 217 26.58 -19.20 21.01
N LYS A 218 27.47 -20.20 21.05
CA LYS A 218 27.89 -20.86 22.28
C LYS A 218 29.11 -20.21 22.95
N TYR A 219 30.01 -19.63 22.16
CA TYR A 219 31.20 -18.92 22.63
C TYR A 219 31.08 -17.40 22.50
N TYR A 220 29.89 -16.91 22.82
CA TYR A 220 29.48 -15.50 22.68
C TYR A 220 30.32 -14.51 23.52
N SER A 221 31.03 -15.01 24.55
CA SER A 221 31.92 -14.19 25.38
C SER A 221 33.29 -13.94 24.74
N THR A 222 33.56 -14.53 23.57
CA THR A 222 34.82 -14.30 22.85
C THR A 222 34.81 -12.93 22.20
N PRO A 223 35.79 -12.04 22.48
CA PRO A 223 35.88 -10.75 21.83
C PRO A 223 36.01 -10.86 20.31
N THR A 224 35.38 -10.00 19.56
CA THR A 224 35.42 -10.01 18.07
C THR A 224 36.81 -9.75 17.51
N ASP A 225 37.70 -9.06 18.27
CA ASP A 225 39.11 -8.87 17.88
C ASP A 225 39.83 -10.20 17.74
N LYS A 226 39.49 -11.20 18.57
CA LYS A 226 40.02 -12.55 18.44
C LYS A 226 39.64 -13.19 17.10
N PHE A 227 38.44 -12.95 16.59
CA PHE A 227 38.04 -13.47 15.28
C PHE A 227 38.75 -12.75 14.13
N ARG A 228 39.08 -11.45 14.30
CA ARG A 228 39.93 -10.71 13.35
C ARG A 228 41.36 -11.28 13.31
N GLU A 229 41.96 -11.52 14.47
CA GLU A 229 43.29 -12.12 14.59
C GLU A 229 43.34 -13.50 13.94
N LEU A 230 42.27 -14.29 14.04
CA LEU A 230 42.18 -15.62 13.44
C LEU A 230 41.94 -15.58 11.92
N GLY A 231 41.66 -14.43 11.32
CA GLY A 231 41.39 -14.32 9.89
C GLY A 231 40.03 -14.86 9.47
N ILE A 232 39.03 -14.78 10.36
CA ILE A 232 37.63 -15.10 10.02
C ILE A 232 37.08 -14.04 9.06
N SER A 233 36.39 -14.48 8.00
CA SER A 233 35.79 -13.58 7.00
C SER A 233 34.45 -13.05 7.44
N LEU A 234 33.56 -13.90 7.96
CA LEU A 234 32.17 -13.56 8.27
C LEU A 234 31.70 -14.17 9.58
N VAL A 235 31.07 -13.37 10.41
CA VAL A 235 30.37 -13.80 11.64
C VAL A 235 28.87 -13.72 11.46
N ILE A 236 28.17 -14.78 11.80
CA ILE A 236 26.71 -14.88 11.79
C ILE A 236 26.16 -14.76 13.21
N TRP A 237 25.35 -13.74 13.48
CA TRP A 237 24.56 -13.62 14.70
C TRP A 237 23.20 -14.33 14.51
N ALA A 238 23.12 -15.62 14.86
CA ALA A 238 22.22 -16.60 14.27
C ALA A 238 20.77 -16.62 14.76
N ASN A 239 20.44 -16.08 15.95
CA ASN A 239 19.07 -16.21 16.53
C ASN A 239 18.72 -15.17 17.60
N HIS A 240 19.42 -14.06 17.65
CA HIS A 240 19.30 -13.09 18.74
C HIS A 240 18.05 -12.22 18.62
N THR A 241 17.61 -11.88 17.40
CA THR A 241 16.37 -11.11 17.17
C THR A 241 15.15 -11.92 17.55
N LEU A 242 15.08 -13.20 17.17
CA LEU A 242 14.00 -14.10 17.59
C LEU A 242 13.94 -14.24 19.11
N ARG A 243 15.07 -14.50 19.76
CA ARG A 243 15.12 -14.65 21.22
C ARG A 243 14.75 -13.37 21.94
N GLY A 244 15.16 -12.21 21.42
CA GLY A 244 14.76 -10.90 21.90
C GLY A 244 13.25 -10.67 21.77
N SER A 245 12.67 -10.99 20.61
CA SER A 245 11.24 -10.86 20.37
C SER A 245 10.40 -11.76 21.29
N ILE A 246 10.82 -13.02 21.50
CA ILE A 246 10.17 -13.94 22.44
C ILE A 246 10.14 -13.34 23.86
N THR A 247 11.29 -12.82 24.31
CA THR A 247 11.38 -12.19 25.65
C THR A 247 10.43 -11.01 25.77
N ALA A 248 10.40 -10.13 24.76
CA ALA A 248 9.52 -8.97 24.74
C ALA A 248 8.04 -9.38 24.71
N MET A 249 7.63 -10.30 23.84
CA MET A 249 6.26 -10.81 23.75
C MET A 249 5.82 -11.44 25.07
N GLN A 250 6.64 -12.28 25.70
CA GLN A 250 6.31 -12.90 26.99
C GLN A 250 6.12 -11.85 28.09
N LYS A 251 6.94 -10.80 28.12
CA LYS A 251 6.82 -9.72 29.10
C LYS A 251 5.50 -8.96 28.92
N VAL A 252 5.19 -8.57 27.68
CA VAL A 252 3.96 -7.85 27.34
C VAL A 252 2.71 -8.68 27.66
N CYS A 253 2.66 -9.93 27.21
CA CYS A 253 1.51 -10.81 27.46
C CYS A 253 1.26 -11.05 28.94
N ARG A 254 2.33 -11.30 29.74
CA ARG A 254 2.19 -11.50 31.19
C ARG A 254 1.71 -10.24 31.91
N GLN A 255 2.17 -9.06 31.49
CA GLN A 255 1.76 -7.80 32.09
C GLN A 255 0.29 -7.52 31.82
N ILE A 256 -0.16 -7.65 30.56
CA ILE A 256 -1.57 -7.45 30.20
C ILE A 256 -2.47 -8.45 30.92
N ALA A 257 -2.10 -9.75 30.94
CA ALA A 257 -2.88 -10.80 31.60
C ALA A 257 -2.99 -10.57 33.12
N LYS A 258 -1.97 -9.99 33.74
CA LYS A 258 -1.99 -9.64 35.16
C LYS A 258 -2.85 -8.43 35.48
N ASP A 259 -2.72 -7.37 34.67
CA ASP A 259 -3.31 -6.06 34.94
C ASP A 259 -4.70 -5.90 34.35
N GLU A 260 -5.10 -6.79 33.41
CA GLU A 260 -6.31 -6.68 32.59
C GLU A 260 -6.45 -5.29 31.96
N SER A 261 -5.30 -4.66 31.63
CA SER A 261 -5.19 -3.27 31.19
C SER A 261 -3.90 -3.06 30.38
N LEU A 262 -3.92 -2.05 29.50
CA LEU A 262 -2.76 -1.64 28.70
C LEU A 262 -1.91 -0.54 29.36
N ILE A 263 -2.39 0.05 30.46
CA ILE A 263 -1.80 1.26 31.08
C ILE A 263 -0.31 1.12 31.46
N ASN A 264 0.13 -0.11 31.78
CA ASN A 264 1.51 -0.40 32.13
C ASN A 264 2.35 -0.96 30.98
N VAL A 265 1.82 -0.98 29.77
CA VAL A 265 2.46 -1.59 28.60
C VAL A 265 2.67 -0.60 27.47
N GLU A 266 1.70 0.26 27.17
CA GLU A 266 1.65 1.09 25.97
C GLU A 266 2.86 2.03 25.83
N ASP A 267 3.37 2.55 26.93
CA ASP A 267 4.57 3.41 26.97
C ASP A 267 5.91 2.67 26.82
N LYS A 268 5.88 1.32 26.81
CA LYS A 268 7.07 0.45 26.77
C LYS A 268 7.22 -0.32 25.47
N ILE A 269 6.31 -0.14 24.55
CA ILE A 269 6.33 -0.75 23.22
C ILE A 269 6.31 0.31 22.13
N ILE A 270 6.65 -0.07 20.91
CA ILE A 270 6.59 0.87 19.80
C ILE A 270 5.14 1.27 19.50
N SER A 271 4.95 2.49 19.03
CA SER A 271 3.63 2.96 18.61
C SER A 271 3.11 2.24 17.36
N VAL A 272 1.78 2.23 17.19
CA VAL A 272 1.14 1.74 15.96
C VAL A 272 1.62 2.52 14.72
N ALA A 273 1.90 3.81 14.87
CA ALA A 273 2.47 4.64 13.81
C ALA A 273 3.83 4.12 13.33
N GLU A 274 4.68 3.62 14.24
CA GLU A 274 5.96 3.02 13.88
C GLU A 274 5.78 1.68 13.13
N VAL A 275 4.76 0.91 13.47
CA VAL A 275 4.41 -0.30 12.68
C VAL A 275 4.05 0.09 11.26
N PHE A 276 3.23 1.13 11.07
CA PHE A 276 2.86 1.62 9.73
C PHE A 276 4.07 2.16 8.96
N ARG A 277 4.99 2.88 9.62
CA ARG A 277 6.25 3.32 9.01
C ARG A 277 7.06 2.13 8.49
N LEU A 278 7.23 1.10 9.31
CA LEU A 278 7.94 -0.13 8.93
C LEU A 278 7.25 -0.87 7.77
N GLN A 279 5.93 -0.75 7.63
CA GLN A 279 5.18 -1.31 6.50
C GLN A 279 5.25 -0.46 5.22
N GLY A 280 5.86 0.72 5.26
CA GLY A 280 5.98 1.60 4.09
C GLY A 280 4.74 2.46 3.84
N ALA A 281 4.03 2.91 4.89
CA ALA A 281 2.83 3.73 4.77
C ALA A 281 3.04 5.01 3.93
N ASP A 282 4.21 5.63 3.99
CA ASP A 282 4.53 6.84 3.22
C ASP A 282 4.55 6.56 1.71
N GLU A 283 5.08 5.40 1.29
CA GLU A 283 5.06 4.98 -0.12
C GLU A 283 3.62 4.75 -0.58
N LEU A 284 2.82 4.04 0.22
CA LEU A 284 1.40 3.82 -0.08
C LEU A 284 0.65 5.14 -0.26
N GLN A 285 0.84 6.11 0.65
CA GLN A 285 0.22 7.44 0.53
C GLN A 285 0.66 8.18 -0.75
N ALA A 286 1.93 8.07 -1.12
CA ALA A 286 2.42 8.66 -2.36
C ALA A 286 1.81 7.99 -3.60
N ALA A 287 1.65 6.66 -3.56
CA ALA A 287 1.01 5.89 -4.61
C ALA A 287 -0.50 6.21 -4.71
N GLU A 288 -1.20 6.33 -3.57
CA GLU A 288 -2.60 6.75 -3.52
C GLU A 288 -2.80 8.13 -4.16
N LYS A 289 -1.96 9.11 -3.82
CA LYS A 289 -1.99 10.45 -4.44
C LYS A 289 -1.83 10.41 -5.97
N LYS A 290 -1.08 9.44 -6.46
CA LYS A 290 -0.78 9.30 -7.89
C LYS A 290 -1.87 8.53 -8.64
N TYR A 291 -2.43 7.49 -8.04
CA TYR A 291 -3.26 6.52 -8.75
C TYR A 291 -4.75 6.59 -8.40
N LEU A 292 -5.12 7.17 -7.25
CA LEU A 292 -6.53 7.38 -6.91
C LEU A 292 -6.97 8.80 -7.27
N PRO A 293 -8.10 8.99 -7.98
CA PRO A 293 -8.57 10.31 -8.44
C PRO A 293 -8.74 11.33 -7.31
N THR A 294 -9.13 10.86 -6.12
CA THR A 294 -9.43 11.68 -4.93
C THR A 294 -8.35 11.68 -3.87
N ALA A 295 -7.38 10.74 -3.94
CA ALA A 295 -6.36 10.62 -2.91
C ALA A 295 -5.45 11.85 -2.88
N GLY A 296 -5.31 12.46 -1.70
CA GLY A 296 -4.51 13.66 -1.47
C GLY A 296 -5.13 14.98 -1.99
N LYS A 297 -6.33 14.94 -2.58
CA LYS A 297 -7.15 16.12 -2.82
C LYS A 297 -8.21 16.15 -1.73
N ALA A 298 -8.23 17.17 -0.89
CA ALA A 298 -9.36 17.44 -0.02
C ALA A 298 -10.55 17.81 -0.92
N VAL A 299 -11.40 16.84 -1.23
CA VAL A 299 -12.61 17.04 -2.05
C VAL A 299 -13.81 16.94 -1.14
N ASN A 300 -14.69 17.92 -1.23
CA ASN A 300 -15.98 17.88 -0.55
C ASN A 300 -17.13 18.10 -1.55
N ALA A 301 -18.34 17.80 -1.12
CA ALA A 301 -19.54 18.02 -1.89
C ALA A 301 -20.49 18.98 -1.16
N VAL A 302 -21.21 19.79 -1.93
CA VAL A 302 -22.32 20.63 -1.47
C VAL A 302 -23.56 20.25 -2.25
N VAL A 303 -24.57 19.75 -1.55
CA VAL A 303 -25.88 19.39 -2.12
C VAL A 303 -26.90 20.48 -1.81
N LEU A 304 -27.52 21.04 -2.83
CA LEU A 304 -28.54 22.10 -2.70
C LEU A 304 -29.95 21.48 -2.64
N ALA A 305 -30.45 21.20 -1.44
CA ALA A 305 -31.66 20.42 -1.19
C ALA A 305 -32.72 21.22 -0.38
N ALA A 306 -32.75 22.55 -0.52
CA ALA A 306 -33.63 23.41 0.28
C ALA A 306 -35.10 23.48 -0.21
N SER A 307 -35.37 23.14 -1.48
CA SER A 307 -36.70 23.28 -2.07
C SER A 307 -37.66 22.17 -1.63
N GLN A 308 -38.98 22.51 -1.62
CA GLN A 308 -40.05 21.55 -1.43
C GLN A 308 -40.18 20.60 -2.63
N GLY A 309 -40.03 21.14 -3.84
CA GLY A 309 -40.33 20.48 -5.10
C GLY A 309 -41.82 20.55 -5.49
N SER A 310 -42.13 20.01 -6.68
CA SER A 310 -43.47 20.15 -7.32
C SER A 310 -44.12 18.80 -7.65
N LEU A 311 -43.86 17.73 -6.86
CA LEU A 311 -44.43 16.39 -7.09
C LEU A 311 -45.82 16.19 -6.43
N GLY A 312 -46.60 17.25 -6.23
CA GLY A 312 -47.94 17.20 -5.70
C GLY A 312 -48.04 16.62 -4.28
N GLU A 313 -48.89 15.62 -4.07
CA GLU A 313 -49.10 14.98 -2.75
C GLU A 313 -47.83 14.28 -2.25
N ILE A 314 -46.91 13.85 -3.13
CA ILE A 314 -45.69 13.15 -2.75
C ILE A 314 -44.74 14.09 -1.96
N THR A 315 -44.65 15.35 -2.36
CA THR A 315 -43.75 16.33 -1.71
C THR A 315 -44.54 17.30 -0.79
N LYS A 316 -45.74 16.96 -0.42
CA LYS A 316 -46.56 17.81 0.47
C LYS A 316 -45.92 17.99 1.83
N ASP A 317 -45.42 16.91 2.41
CA ASP A 317 -44.87 16.85 3.77
C ASP A 317 -43.39 16.49 3.84
N ILE A 318 -42.75 16.11 2.72
CA ILE A 318 -41.34 15.76 2.65
C ILE A 318 -40.62 16.54 1.56
N PRO A 319 -39.36 16.94 1.75
CA PRO A 319 -38.58 17.55 0.69
C PRO A 319 -38.34 16.58 -0.46
N LYS A 320 -38.26 17.09 -1.69
CA LYS A 320 -38.08 16.34 -2.92
C LYS A 320 -36.90 15.36 -2.83
N THR A 321 -35.80 15.78 -2.23
CA THR A 321 -34.59 14.96 -2.02
C THR A 321 -34.83 13.69 -1.17
N LEU A 322 -35.91 13.63 -0.40
CA LEU A 322 -36.32 12.45 0.39
C LEU A 322 -37.31 11.53 -0.31
N VAL A 323 -37.69 11.82 -1.55
CA VAL A 323 -38.51 10.93 -2.36
C VAL A 323 -37.73 9.65 -2.62
N LYS A 324 -38.39 8.48 -2.46
CA LYS A 324 -37.75 7.15 -2.60
C LYS A 324 -37.89 6.64 -4.03
N ILE A 325 -36.75 6.14 -4.53
CA ILE A 325 -36.63 5.47 -5.83
C ILE A 325 -35.88 4.14 -5.57
N GLY A 326 -36.45 3.01 -5.97
CA GLY A 326 -35.82 1.70 -5.73
C GLY A 326 -35.54 1.38 -4.25
N GLY A 327 -36.31 1.96 -3.32
CA GLY A 327 -36.15 1.76 -1.88
C GLY A 327 -35.23 2.75 -1.17
N LYS A 328 -34.45 3.56 -1.87
CA LYS A 328 -33.54 4.61 -1.35
C LYS A 328 -34.08 6.01 -1.66
N THR A 329 -33.77 6.97 -0.82
CA THR A 329 -34.08 8.38 -1.13
C THR A 329 -33.11 8.92 -2.19
N ILE A 330 -33.48 9.97 -2.91
CA ILE A 330 -32.59 10.66 -3.87
C ILE A 330 -31.30 11.08 -3.16
N LEU A 331 -31.41 11.64 -1.96
CA LEU A 331 -30.23 12.05 -1.18
C LEU A 331 -29.32 10.87 -0.79
N GLU A 332 -29.89 9.73 -0.38
CA GLU A 332 -29.11 8.54 -0.08
C GLU A 332 -28.37 8.03 -1.33
N SER A 333 -29.00 8.04 -2.49
CA SER A 333 -28.37 7.67 -3.76
C SER A 333 -27.23 8.61 -4.13
N GLN A 334 -27.39 9.93 -3.93
CA GLN A 334 -26.31 10.89 -4.15
C GLN A 334 -25.15 10.68 -3.18
N ILE A 335 -25.42 10.49 -1.89
CA ILE A 335 -24.40 10.23 -0.87
C ILE A 335 -23.61 8.96 -1.21
N GLU A 336 -24.29 7.89 -1.62
CA GLU A 336 -23.62 6.66 -2.07
C GLU A 336 -22.73 6.91 -3.28
N THR A 337 -23.21 7.66 -4.27
CA THR A 337 -22.44 8.01 -5.47
C THR A 337 -21.20 8.83 -5.13
N PHE A 338 -21.30 9.78 -4.18
CA PHE A 338 -20.16 10.51 -3.66
C PHE A 338 -19.17 9.58 -2.93
N ASN A 339 -19.67 8.68 -2.09
CA ASN A 339 -18.84 7.72 -1.36
C ASN A 339 -18.10 6.76 -2.29
N GLN A 340 -18.72 6.32 -3.41
CA GLN A 340 -18.09 5.46 -4.41
C GLN A 340 -16.84 6.10 -5.03
N VAL A 341 -16.81 7.42 -5.16
CA VAL A 341 -15.66 8.17 -5.67
C VAL A 341 -14.75 8.74 -4.56
N GLY A 342 -14.97 8.32 -3.31
CA GLY A 342 -14.13 8.67 -2.15
C GLY A 342 -14.43 10.02 -1.50
N ILE A 343 -15.55 10.71 -1.85
CA ILE A 343 -15.99 11.96 -1.23
C ILE A 343 -16.84 11.62 -0.01
N LYS A 344 -16.37 11.99 1.18
CA LYS A 344 -17.05 11.74 2.47
C LYS A 344 -17.44 13.01 3.22
N ASP A 345 -16.84 14.15 2.90
CA ASP A 345 -17.18 15.46 3.45
C ASP A 345 -18.31 16.05 2.60
N ILE A 346 -19.55 15.85 3.03
CA ILE A 346 -20.76 16.22 2.29
C ILE A 346 -21.58 17.20 3.12
N SER A 347 -21.77 18.42 2.60
CA SER A 347 -22.63 19.43 3.18
C SER A 347 -23.96 19.46 2.42
N VAL A 348 -25.08 19.54 3.14
CA VAL A 348 -26.40 19.55 2.55
C VAL A 348 -27.15 20.84 2.98
N VAL A 349 -27.50 21.68 2.02
CA VAL A 349 -28.32 22.87 2.29
C VAL A 349 -29.77 22.45 2.34
N ARG A 350 -30.38 22.59 3.53
CA ARG A 350 -31.76 22.17 3.83
C ARG A 350 -32.68 23.36 3.97
N GLY A 351 -33.95 23.20 3.63
CA GLY A 351 -34.97 24.25 3.79
C GLY A 351 -36.31 23.68 4.20
N PHE A 352 -37.15 23.32 3.25
CA PHE A 352 -38.46 22.73 3.51
C PHE A 352 -38.35 21.43 4.32
N ALA A 353 -39.13 21.34 5.40
CA ALA A 353 -39.13 20.17 6.31
C ALA A 353 -37.71 19.65 6.67
N LYS A 354 -36.81 20.60 6.91
CA LYS A 354 -35.38 20.36 7.16
C LYS A 354 -35.10 19.35 8.28
N GLU A 355 -35.98 19.25 9.27
CA GLU A 355 -35.93 18.31 10.38
C GLU A 355 -36.08 16.85 9.95
N LYS A 356 -36.60 16.58 8.75
CA LYS A 356 -36.73 15.24 8.18
C LYS A 356 -35.47 14.78 7.45
N ILE A 357 -34.56 15.72 7.11
CA ILE A 357 -33.25 15.39 6.51
C ILE A 357 -32.27 15.06 7.64
N THR A 358 -32.24 13.79 8.06
CA THR A 358 -31.49 13.28 9.19
C THR A 358 -30.42 12.26 8.77
N ALA A 359 -29.99 12.28 7.50
CA ALA A 359 -28.98 11.35 7.01
C ALA A 359 -27.70 11.41 7.87
N LEU A 360 -27.16 10.25 8.22
CA LEU A 360 -25.91 10.15 8.94
C LEU A 360 -24.74 10.59 8.03
N ASN A 361 -23.75 11.25 8.60
CA ASN A 361 -22.52 11.67 7.91
C ASN A 361 -22.70 12.81 6.88
N ILE A 362 -23.61 13.75 7.14
CA ILE A 362 -23.71 15.02 6.40
C ILE A 362 -23.49 16.20 7.34
N ASN A 363 -23.01 17.33 6.77
CA ASN A 363 -22.93 18.62 7.45
C ASN A 363 -24.16 19.45 7.04
N PRO A 364 -25.15 19.63 7.90
CA PRO A 364 -26.36 20.36 7.53
C PRO A 364 -26.16 21.88 7.56
N ILE A 365 -26.71 22.57 6.55
CA ILE A 365 -26.74 24.03 6.46
C ILE A 365 -28.20 24.42 6.22
N ASP A 366 -28.73 25.31 7.04
CA ASP A 366 -30.17 25.64 6.97
C ASP A 366 -30.42 26.90 6.17
N ASN A 367 -31.33 26.82 5.18
CA ASN A 367 -31.93 27.95 4.48
C ASN A 367 -33.35 28.14 4.96
N ASP A 368 -33.55 28.95 5.99
CA ASP A 368 -34.85 29.21 6.57
C ASP A 368 -35.74 30.09 5.67
N ASP A 369 -35.16 30.80 4.70
CA ASP A 369 -35.87 31.65 3.74
C ASP A 369 -36.08 30.95 2.38
N TYR A 370 -36.05 29.63 2.34
CA TYR A 370 -36.10 28.81 1.11
C TYR A 370 -37.29 29.15 0.17
N ARG A 371 -38.41 29.68 0.71
CA ARG A 371 -39.57 30.03 -0.09
C ARG A 371 -39.39 31.29 -0.95
N ASN A 372 -38.48 32.18 -0.52
CA ASN A 372 -38.23 33.47 -1.15
C ASN A 372 -36.84 33.53 -1.81
N THR A 373 -36.15 32.38 -1.94
CA THR A 373 -34.78 32.32 -2.42
C THR A 373 -34.62 31.23 -3.45
N THR A 374 -33.51 31.28 -4.19
CA THR A 374 -33.14 30.32 -5.24
C THR A 374 -32.04 29.38 -4.81
N GLU A 375 -31.60 28.50 -5.73
CA GLU A 375 -30.43 27.62 -5.58
C GLU A 375 -29.14 28.41 -5.38
N LEU A 376 -28.99 29.59 -6.00
CA LEU A 376 -27.84 30.46 -5.82
C LEU A 376 -27.74 30.99 -4.38
N TYR A 377 -28.87 31.37 -3.79
CA TYR A 377 -28.89 31.80 -2.39
C TYR A 377 -28.54 30.62 -1.44
N SER A 378 -29.00 29.42 -1.74
CA SER A 378 -28.63 28.21 -1.00
C SER A 378 -27.10 27.97 -1.08
N LEU A 379 -26.48 28.14 -2.25
CA LEU A 379 -25.04 28.07 -2.43
C LEU A 379 -24.32 29.18 -1.64
N TYR A 380 -24.85 30.39 -1.60
CA TYR A 380 -24.32 31.48 -0.80
C TYR A 380 -24.22 31.12 0.70
N LEU A 381 -25.23 30.48 1.26
CA LEU A 381 -25.19 30.01 2.65
C LEU A 381 -24.10 28.95 2.88
N ALA A 382 -23.74 28.20 1.85
CA ALA A 382 -22.70 27.16 1.88
C ALA A 382 -21.31 27.67 1.48
N LEU A 383 -21.07 28.97 1.31
CA LEU A 383 -19.79 29.52 0.83
C LEU A 383 -18.58 29.07 1.65
N LYS A 384 -18.73 28.86 2.97
CA LYS A 384 -17.67 28.40 3.86
C LYS A 384 -17.23 26.95 3.55
N GLU A 385 -18.10 26.18 2.89
CA GLU A 385 -17.85 24.81 2.49
C GLU A 385 -17.22 24.69 1.09
N ILE A 386 -17.08 25.79 0.38
CA ILE A 386 -16.34 25.84 -0.89
C ILE A 386 -14.83 25.84 -0.55
N LYS A 387 -14.24 24.66 -0.53
CA LYS A 387 -12.83 24.39 -0.13
C LYS A 387 -11.89 24.28 -1.34
N GLN A 388 -10.85 23.46 -1.23
CA GLN A 388 -9.83 23.31 -2.30
C GLN A 388 -10.40 22.67 -3.57
N ASN A 389 -11.21 21.63 -3.43
CA ASN A 389 -11.94 21.02 -4.53
C ASN A 389 -13.36 20.75 -4.04
N THR A 390 -14.34 21.34 -4.69
CA THR A 390 -15.75 21.21 -4.29
C THR A 390 -16.60 20.81 -5.48
N ILE A 391 -17.42 19.78 -5.30
CA ILE A 391 -18.51 19.46 -6.22
C ILE A 391 -19.79 20.04 -5.66
N VAL A 392 -20.51 20.77 -6.46
CA VAL A 392 -21.85 21.26 -6.15
C VAL A 392 -22.86 20.48 -6.97
N SER A 393 -23.91 19.98 -6.33
CA SER A 393 -24.99 19.23 -6.97
C SER A 393 -26.36 19.72 -6.50
N TYR A 394 -27.33 19.75 -7.39
CA TYR A 394 -28.73 19.94 -6.99
C TYR A 394 -29.22 18.69 -6.26
N GLY A 395 -30.14 18.87 -5.32
CA GLY A 395 -30.59 17.83 -4.40
C GLY A 395 -31.67 16.88 -4.94
N ASP A 396 -32.10 17.07 -6.17
CA ASP A 396 -33.16 16.33 -6.86
C ASP A 396 -32.67 15.49 -8.04
N LEU A 397 -31.34 15.33 -8.13
CA LEU A 397 -30.68 14.58 -9.19
C LEU A 397 -30.32 13.17 -8.78
N ILE A 398 -30.39 12.22 -9.72
CA ILE A 398 -29.72 10.95 -9.68
C ILE A 398 -28.79 10.85 -10.90
N TYR A 399 -27.61 10.29 -10.69
CA TYR A 399 -26.59 10.20 -11.74
C TYR A 399 -25.57 9.08 -11.46
N LYS A 400 -24.92 8.60 -12.52
CA LYS A 400 -23.89 7.56 -12.41
C LYS A 400 -22.55 8.14 -11.95
N SER A 401 -21.80 7.35 -11.18
CA SER A 401 -20.53 7.76 -10.55
C SER A 401 -19.42 8.17 -11.53
N TYR A 402 -19.45 7.70 -12.80
CA TYR A 402 -18.48 8.12 -13.81
C TYR A 402 -18.50 9.63 -14.06
N ILE A 403 -19.67 10.28 -13.94
CA ILE A 403 -19.81 11.74 -14.11
C ILE A 403 -18.97 12.48 -13.08
N LEU A 404 -18.98 12.01 -11.82
CA LEU A 404 -18.14 12.57 -10.77
C LEU A 404 -16.65 12.29 -11.03
N ASN A 405 -16.31 11.09 -11.50
CA ASN A 405 -14.94 10.75 -11.84
C ASN A 405 -14.37 11.65 -12.94
N ASP A 406 -15.18 11.93 -13.98
CA ASP A 406 -14.79 12.84 -15.06
C ASP A 406 -14.57 14.27 -14.55
N LEU A 407 -15.42 14.77 -13.64
CA LEU A 407 -15.23 16.06 -12.99
C LEU A 407 -13.99 16.11 -12.12
N LEU A 408 -13.74 15.08 -11.31
CA LEU A 408 -12.59 15.01 -10.40
C LEU A 408 -11.25 14.99 -11.14
N ASN A 409 -11.22 14.37 -12.32
CA ASN A 409 -10.04 14.32 -13.19
C ASN A 409 -9.86 15.56 -14.06
N ASP A 410 -10.84 16.44 -14.13
CA ASP A 410 -10.74 17.65 -14.93
C ASP A 410 -9.79 18.68 -14.28
N PRO A 411 -8.79 19.22 -15.00
CA PRO A 411 -7.81 20.15 -14.44
C PRO A 411 -8.31 21.61 -14.35
N ASN A 412 -9.44 21.95 -15.00
CA ASN A 412 -9.91 23.32 -15.11
C ASN A 412 -10.37 23.89 -13.76
N ASP A 413 -10.36 25.20 -13.63
CA ASP A 413 -10.70 25.91 -12.40
C ASP A 413 -12.19 25.75 -12.06
N ILE A 414 -13.07 25.88 -13.05
CA ILE A 414 -14.52 25.64 -12.92
C ILE A 414 -14.97 24.80 -14.11
N THR A 415 -15.69 23.70 -13.83
CA THR A 415 -16.20 22.80 -14.88
C THR A 415 -17.66 22.45 -14.58
N ILE A 416 -18.54 22.66 -15.55
CA ILE A 416 -19.96 22.28 -15.49
C ILE A 416 -20.22 21.01 -16.32
N VAL A 417 -21.22 20.24 -15.94
CA VAL A 417 -21.70 19.08 -16.70
C VAL A 417 -22.91 19.47 -17.56
N VAL A 418 -22.86 19.10 -18.83
CA VAL A 418 -23.88 19.43 -19.82
C VAL A 418 -24.34 18.17 -20.54
N ASP A 419 -25.62 17.89 -20.57
CA ASP A 419 -26.19 16.85 -21.41
C ASP A 419 -26.41 17.34 -22.84
N ALA A 420 -25.78 16.63 -23.79
CA ALA A 420 -25.95 16.92 -25.22
C ALA A 420 -27.17 16.20 -25.83
N ASP A 421 -27.86 15.35 -25.10
CA ASP A 421 -29.04 14.58 -25.53
C ASP A 421 -30.25 14.98 -24.69
N PHE A 422 -30.56 16.27 -24.69
CA PHE A 422 -31.62 16.88 -23.92
C PHE A 422 -32.98 16.82 -24.64
N ASP A 423 -34.10 16.82 -23.86
CA ASP A 423 -35.45 16.81 -24.40
C ASP A 423 -35.96 18.25 -24.58
N GLU A 424 -36.16 18.67 -25.82
CA GLU A 424 -36.59 20.00 -26.18
C GLU A 424 -38.05 20.35 -25.73
N ASN A 425 -38.79 19.36 -25.23
CA ASN A 425 -40.21 19.53 -24.90
C ASN A 425 -40.50 19.83 -23.43
N LEU A 426 -39.44 19.87 -22.58
CA LEU A 426 -39.62 20.15 -21.16
C LEU A 426 -39.44 21.66 -20.87
N ASN A 427 -40.34 22.24 -20.08
CA ASN A 427 -40.21 23.59 -19.57
C ASN A 427 -39.30 23.60 -18.33
N TYR A 428 -38.32 24.45 -18.26
CA TYR A 428 -37.34 24.64 -17.16
C TYR A 428 -35.96 24.02 -17.39
N HIS A 429 -35.28 24.41 -18.44
CA HIS A 429 -33.90 24.01 -18.71
C HIS A 429 -32.97 25.21 -18.69
N ASP A 430 -31.78 25.04 -18.13
CA ASP A 430 -30.67 25.97 -18.29
C ASP A 430 -29.87 25.54 -19.54
N TYR A 431 -30.34 25.98 -20.74
CA TYR A 431 -29.66 25.66 -22.01
C TYR A 431 -28.32 26.37 -22.12
N VAL A 432 -27.37 25.73 -22.77
CA VAL A 432 -26.04 26.28 -22.96
C VAL A 432 -25.62 26.38 -24.42
N THR A 433 -24.84 27.42 -24.70
CA THR A 433 -24.04 27.56 -25.91
C THR A 433 -22.57 27.37 -25.54
N THR A 434 -21.82 26.65 -26.35
CA THR A 434 -20.41 26.37 -26.15
C THR A 434 -19.59 26.73 -27.38
N ASN A 435 -18.31 27.02 -27.21
CA ASN A 435 -17.39 27.33 -28.32
C ASN A 435 -17.31 26.22 -29.37
N GLN A 436 -17.72 25.00 -29.03
CA GLN A 436 -17.77 23.84 -29.92
C GLN A 436 -18.94 22.95 -29.52
N PRO A 437 -19.81 22.53 -30.46
CA PRO A 437 -20.91 21.62 -30.15
C PRO A 437 -20.35 20.22 -29.83
N TYR A 438 -21.15 19.42 -29.13
CA TYR A 438 -20.80 18.03 -28.83
C TYR A 438 -20.45 17.24 -30.10
N SER A 439 -19.35 16.49 -30.06
CA SER A 439 -18.99 15.54 -31.09
C SER A 439 -18.29 14.34 -30.46
N LYS A 440 -18.65 13.12 -30.88
CA LYS A 440 -17.97 11.89 -30.48
C LYS A 440 -16.46 11.86 -30.81
N ARG A 441 -16.01 12.76 -31.69
CA ARG A 441 -14.60 12.85 -32.13
C ARG A 441 -13.82 13.93 -31.38
N ASN A 442 -14.48 14.82 -30.66
CA ASN A 442 -13.90 16.01 -30.06
C ASN A 442 -13.68 15.90 -28.54
N PHE A 443 -13.63 14.72 -27.99
CA PHE A 443 -13.50 14.47 -26.55
C PHE A 443 -12.15 14.93 -25.94
N LEU A 444 -11.16 15.30 -26.77
CA LEU A 444 -9.89 15.88 -26.33
C LEU A 444 -9.85 17.41 -26.42
N LEU A 445 -10.89 18.05 -26.93
CA LEU A 445 -10.91 19.49 -27.12
C LEU A 445 -11.34 20.22 -25.84
N ASP A 446 -10.76 21.38 -25.60
CA ASP A 446 -11.11 22.29 -24.51
C ASP A 446 -12.46 22.98 -24.83
N THR A 447 -13.54 22.35 -24.39
CA THR A 447 -14.89 22.89 -24.57
C THR A 447 -15.21 23.88 -23.47
N ARG A 448 -15.67 25.07 -23.84
CA ARG A 448 -15.96 26.18 -22.92
C ARG A 448 -17.39 26.69 -23.08
N LEU A 449 -17.96 27.06 -21.94
CA LEU A 449 -19.27 27.73 -21.90
C LEU A 449 -19.14 29.12 -22.52
N GLU A 450 -20.07 29.49 -23.43
CA GLU A 450 -20.21 30.83 -23.98
C GLU A 450 -21.43 31.55 -23.41
N LYS A 451 -22.53 30.82 -23.27
CA LYS A 451 -23.77 31.37 -22.71
C LYS A 451 -24.60 30.30 -22.02
N ILE A 452 -25.30 30.67 -20.98
CA ILE A 452 -26.30 29.84 -20.29
C ILE A 452 -27.57 30.68 -20.11
N ASP A 453 -28.69 30.21 -20.66
CA ASP A 453 -29.96 30.94 -20.60
C ASP A 453 -31.11 30.00 -20.98
N PRO A 454 -32.27 29.99 -20.26
CA PRO A 454 -33.43 29.20 -20.64
C PRO A 454 -34.09 29.68 -21.96
N ASP A 455 -33.88 30.94 -22.36
CA ASP A 455 -34.47 31.53 -23.54
C ASP A 455 -33.53 31.54 -24.76
N LEU A 456 -32.57 30.60 -24.84
CA LEU A 456 -31.69 30.49 -26.02
C LEU A 456 -32.49 30.11 -27.28
N ARG A 457 -32.06 30.66 -28.43
CA ARG A 457 -32.61 30.22 -29.72
C ARG A 457 -32.22 28.77 -29.98
N LYS A 458 -33.12 27.97 -30.49
CA LYS A 458 -33.00 26.55 -30.69
C LYS A 458 -31.68 26.15 -31.43
N GLU A 459 -31.34 26.93 -32.45
CA GLU A 459 -30.13 26.68 -33.28
C GLU A 459 -28.82 26.96 -32.53
N ALA A 460 -28.87 27.67 -31.39
CA ALA A 460 -27.71 28.01 -30.58
C ALA A 460 -27.52 27.07 -29.39
N ILE A 461 -28.45 26.14 -29.14
CA ILE A 461 -28.39 25.23 -28.01
C ILE A 461 -27.44 24.08 -28.34
N ASN A 462 -26.40 23.89 -27.51
CA ASN A 462 -25.49 22.77 -27.61
C ASN A 462 -25.74 21.70 -26.55
N GLY A 463 -26.56 21.97 -25.54
CA GLY A 463 -26.95 21.05 -24.49
C GLY A 463 -27.62 21.75 -23.33
N GLU A 464 -27.82 21.00 -22.24
CA GLU A 464 -28.49 21.43 -21.02
C GLU A 464 -27.54 21.27 -19.82
N PHE A 465 -27.43 22.30 -18.97
CA PHE A 465 -26.72 22.18 -17.70
C PHE A 465 -27.55 21.33 -16.72
N ILE A 466 -26.94 20.25 -16.24
CA ILE A 466 -27.65 19.25 -15.43
C ILE A 466 -27.68 19.54 -13.92
N GLY A 467 -27.18 20.69 -13.46
CA GLY A 467 -27.15 21.02 -12.03
C GLY A 467 -25.96 20.49 -11.27
N ILE A 468 -24.89 20.01 -11.95
CA ILE A 468 -23.65 19.55 -11.33
C ILE A 468 -22.47 20.33 -11.89
N PHE A 469 -21.62 20.84 -10.98
CA PHE A 469 -20.35 21.44 -11.36
C PHE A 469 -19.26 21.23 -10.30
N LYS A 470 -18.02 21.44 -10.71
CA LYS A 470 -16.83 21.33 -9.84
C LYS A 470 -16.05 22.64 -9.85
N THR A 471 -15.44 22.96 -8.71
CA THR A 471 -14.36 23.96 -8.62
C THR A 471 -13.11 23.35 -8.02
N ASN A 472 -11.92 23.79 -8.50
CA ASN A 472 -10.67 23.60 -7.79
C ASN A 472 -10.42 24.78 -6.83
N GLU A 473 -9.25 24.85 -6.19
CA GLU A 473 -8.91 25.91 -5.23
C GLU A 473 -9.04 27.32 -5.84
N LYS A 474 -8.55 27.54 -7.05
CA LYS A 474 -8.66 28.81 -7.77
C LYS A 474 -10.11 29.11 -8.16
N GLY A 475 -10.79 28.13 -8.73
CA GLY A 475 -12.19 28.22 -9.09
C GLY A 475 -13.08 28.53 -7.89
N GLY A 476 -12.77 27.95 -6.73
CA GLY A 476 -13.45 28.22 -5.47
C GLY A 476 -13.31 29.68 -5.00
N VAL A 477 -12.12 30.26 -5.18
CA VAL A 477 -11.89 31.70 -4.91
C VAL A 477 -12.72 32.58 -5.87
N ILE A 478 -12.71 32.27 -7.17
CA ILE A 478 -13.50 32.98 -8.19
C ILE A 478 -14.98 32.92 -7.84
N LEU A 479 -15.45 31.71 -7.52
CA LEU A 479 -16.87 31.48 -7.17
C LEU A 479 -17.27 32.28 -5.95
N ARG A 480 -16.53 32.24 -4.86
CA ARG A 480 -16.81 33.00 -3.62
C ARG A 480 -16.86 34.49 -3.89
N ASN A 481 -15.83 35.06 -4.52
CA ASN A 481 -15.75 36.50 -4.81
C ASN A 481 -16.92 36.96 -5.70
N THR A 482 -17.30 36.13 -6.67
CA THR A 482 -18.41 36.47 -7.57
C THR A 482 -19.75 36.42 -6.84
N ILE A 483 -19.99 35.41 -6.00
CA ILE A 483 -21.22 35.32 -5.20
C ILE A 483 -21.30 36.47 -4.19
N GLU A 484 -20.20 36.81 -3.50
CA GLU A 484 -20.16 37.93 -2.56
C GLU A 484 -20.43 39.27 -3.28
N LYS A 485 -19.93 39.44 -4.50
CA LYS A 485 -20.26 40.61 -5.34
C LYS A 485 -21.75 40.64 -5.69
N LEU A 486 -22.30 39.52 -6.15
CA LEU A 486 -23.73 39.43 -6.48
C LEU A 486 -24.62 39.64 -5.25
N ALA A 487 -24.16 39.24 -4.06
CA ALA A 487 -24.90 39.43 -2.80
C ALA A 487 -25.11 40.90 -2.40
N THR A 488 -24.40 41.84 -3.05
CA THR A 488 -24.66 43.30 -2.87
C THR A 488 -25.85 43.81 -3.68
N ASP A 489 -26.36 43.00 -4.61
CA ASP A 489 -27.56 43.37 -5.39
C ASP A 489 -28.82 43.22 -4.53
N LEU A 490 -29.73 44.20 -4.63
CA LEU A 490 -31.01 44.17 -3.93
C LEU A 490 -31.90 42.97 -4.30
N ASN A 491 -31.74 42.47 -5.53
CA ASN A 491 -32.47 41.32 -6.05
C ASN A 491 -31.72 39.97 -5.88
N PHE A 492 -30.61 39.93 -5.14
CA PHE A 492 -29.77 38.75 -5.01
C PHE A 492 -30.55 37.46 -4.69
N LYS A 493 -31.56 37.56 -3.84
CA LYS A 493 -32.38 36.41 -3.45
C LYS A 493 -33.13 35.75 -4.62
N GLN A 494 -33.28 36.46 -5.74
CA GLN A 494 -33.99 36.01 -6.95
C GLN A 494 -33.01 35.59 -8.07
N LEU A 495 -31.70 35.88 -7.92
CA LEU A 495 -30.71 35.47 -8.89
C LEU A 495 -30.56 33.95 -8.86
N ARG A 496 -30.28 33.36 -10.03
CA ARG A 496 -30.18 31.93 -10.24
C ARG A 496 -28.74 31.52 -10.60
N MET A 497 -28.47 30.21 -10.72
CA MET A 497 -27.16 29.70 -11.10
C MET A 497 -26.67 30.23 -12.45
N LYS A 498 -27.59 30.43 -13.41
CA LYS A 498 -27.25 31.05 -14.71
C LYS A 498 -26.67 32.46 -14.57
N ASP A 499 -27.15 33.25 -13.60
CA ASP A 499 -26.67 34.62 -13.37
C ASP A 499 -25.24 34.58 -12.79
N LEU A 500 -24.96 33.66 -11.92
CA LEU A 500 -23.61 33.41 -11.40
C LEU A 500 -22.64 33.07 -12.53
N PHE A 501 -22.97 32.07 -13.35
CA PHE A 501 -22.08 31.65 -14.45
C PHE A 501 -21.92 32.77 -15.49
N THR A 502 -22.96 33.51 -15.78
CA THR A 502 -22.91 34.70 -16.67
C THR A 502 -21.96 35.77 -16.12
N GLU A 503 -21.96 35.99 -14.80
CA GLU A 503 -21.05 36.95 -14.17
C GLU A 503 -19.60 36.46 -14.18
N ILE A 504 -19.37 35.15 -13.92
CA ILE A 504 -18.03 34.52 -13.97
C ILE A 504 -17.47 34.62 -15.39
N LEU A 505 -18.26 34.35 -16.43
CA LEU A 505 -17.83 34.38 -17.83
C LEU A 505 -17.29 35.74 -18.28
N LYS A 506 -17.61 36.84 -17.59
CA LYS A 506 -17.04 38.17 -17.90
C LYS A 506 -15.54 38.24 -17.64
N THR A 507 -15.00 37.37 -16.78
CA THR A 507 -13.60 37.43 -16.29
C THR A 507 -12.84 36.11 -16.39
N HIS A 508 -13.53 34.97 -16.35
CA HIS A 508 -12.93 33.65 -16.31
C HIS A 508 -13.67 32.64 -17.20
N PRO A 509 -12.93 31.75 -17.88
CA PRO A 509 -13.54 30.67 -18.66
C PRO A 509 -14.16 29.62 -17.73
N ILE A 510 -15.27 29.03 -18.16
CA ILE A 510 -15.90 27.87 -17.53
C ILE A 510 -15.77 26.70 -18.51
N ALA A 511 -15.17 25.59 -18.07
CA ALA A 511 -15.07 24.39 -18.88
C ALA A 511 -16.39 23.61 -18.90
N VAL A 512 -16.63 22.89 -19.99
CA VAL A 512 -17.83 22.07 -20.17
C VAL A 512 -17.46 20.61 -20.38
N LYS A 513 -18.04 19.72 -19.58
CA LYS A 513 -18.01 18.27 -19.79
C LYS A 513 -19.35 17.82 -20.33
N PHE A 514 -19.34 17.38 -21.59
CA PHE A 514 -20.53 16.81 -22.21
C PHE A 514 -20.75 15.36 -21.77
N ILE A 515 -21.99 15.05 -21.45
CA ILE A 515 -22.49 13.68 -21.26
C ILE A 515 -23.64 13.40 -22.25
N LYS A 516 -24.10 12.15 -22.30
CA LYS A 516 -25.35 11.75 -22.94
C LYS A 516 -26.11 10.81 -22.03
N GLY A 517 -27.15 11.36 -21.39
CA GLY A 517 -27.95 10.66 -20.40
C GLY A 517 -27.15 10.24 -19.17
N SER A 518 -27.52 9.15 -18.53
CA SER A 518 -26.92 8.63 -17.29
C SER A 518 -27.16 9.53 -16.07
N TRP A 519 -28.15 10.35 -16.13
CA TRP A 519 -28.67 11.22 -15.08
C TRP A 519 -30.17 11.44 -15.24
N LEU A 520 -30.83 11.83 -14.18
CA LEU A 520 -32.25 12.25 -14.21
C LEU A 520 -32.45 13.34 -13.18
N ASP A 521 -33.24 14.38 -13.56
CA ASP A 521 -33.81 15.34 -12.66
C ASP A 521 -35.27 14.93 -12.36
N ILE A 522 -35.61 14.82 -11.09
CA ILE A 522 -36.91 14.30 -10.65
C ILE A 522 -37.90 15.44 -10.47
N ASN A 523 -38.49 15.92 -11.56
CA ASN A 523 -39.45 17.05 -11.56
C ASN A 523 -40.90 16.64 -11.74
N SER A 524 -41.17 15.41 -12.20
CA SER A 524 -42.51 14.90 -12.49
C SER A 524 -42.68 13.43 -12.04
N ILE A 525 -43.93 12.96 -12.02
CA ILE A 525 -44.26 11.55 -11.80
C ILE A 525 -43.67 10.65 -12.91
N VAL A 526 -43.57 11.20 -14.13
CA VAL A 526 -42.95 10.49 -15.25
C VAL A 526 -41.43 10.27 -15.00
N ASP A 527 -40.74 11.24 -14.43
CA ASP A 527 -39.33 11.11 -14.06
C ASP A 527 -39.13 10.06 -12.96
N LEU A 528 -40.05 9.99 -12.00
CA LEU A 528 -40.03 8.93 -10.98
C LEU A 528 -40.21 7.54 -11.58
N GLN A 529 -41.04 7.38 -12.64
CA GLN A 529 -41.18 6.10 -13.33
C GLN A 529 -39.91 5.73 -14.10
N LYS A 530 -39.30 6.69 -14.82
CA LYS A 530 -38.02 6.50 -15.51
C LYS A 530 -36.90 6.15 -14.51
N ALA A 531 -36.92 6.76 -13.34
CA ALA A 531 -35.95 6.56 -12.29
C ALA A 531 -36.04 5.16 -11.64
N GLY A 532 -37.20 4.51 -11.68
CA GLY A 532 -37.37 3.13 -11.21
C GLY A 532 -36.55 2.10 -12.00
N ASP A 533 -36.26 2.41 -13.26
CA ASP A 533 -35.42 1.58 -14.16
C ASP A 533 -33.96 2.06 -14.22
N PHE A 534 -33.60 3.08 -13.44
CA PHE A 534 -32.27 3.66 -13.41
C PHE A 534 -31.38 2.90 -12.40
N ASP A 535 -30.52 2.02 -12.88
CA ASP A 535 -29.47 1.36 -12.09
C ASP A 535 -28.38 2.39 -11.74
N CYS A 536 -28.30 2.75 -10.46
CA CYS A 536 -27.24 3.65 -9.92
C CYS A 536 -25.91 2.95 -9.74
#